data_74239f10df03f44bc39ba43d7f12f0d2
#
_entry.id   74239f10df03f44bc39ba43d7f12f0d2
#
_cell.length_a   1.000
_cell.length_b   1.000
_cell.length_c   1.000
_cell.angle_alpha   90.00
_cell.angle_beta   90.00
_cell.angle_gamma   90.00
#
_symmetry.space_group_name_H-M   'P 1'
#
loop_
_entity.id
_entity.type
_entity.pdbx_description
1 polymer ?
#
loop_
_entity_poly.entity_id
_entity_poly.type
_entity_poly.pdbx_seq_one_letter_code
_entity_poly.pdbx_strand_id
1 'polypeptide(L)'
;MDLLSRFVNRIDFDSYEDFKENFKIIVPEDFNFGFDVVDVYAKEAPDQEALIWCDDDGNERHFNFKDISEKSNRVANMFKSLGIKKGDRVLMMLRQRPEVWFTMVGLHKLGALVIPATFQLLYHDIVYRCNAADVKMIVCADDPQIIEHVNKARPDCKTVQYCSVIGEAPEGWRSLTDDIDNASPVFERPTGDEATHAYDPMLIYFSSGTTGEPKMILHDYTLPLGHIVTAKYWQQVYDGCRHLTQADSGWAKFAWGKIYGQWICGAVNVTYDTQKFKAARIL
;
A
#
# COMPACT_ATOMS: atom_id res chain seq x y z
N MET A 1 5.79 14.67 -15.17
CA MET A 1 7.03 15.00 -14.39
C MET A 1 7.99 13.82 -14.47
N ASP A 2 9.29 14.02 -14.69
CA ASP A 2 10.24 12.90 -14.74
C ASP A 2 10.84 12.61 -13.35
N LEU A 3 10.09 11.90 -12.52
CA LEU A 3 10.57 11.44 -11.21
C LEU A 3 11.51 10.25 -11.33
N LEU A 4 11.30 9.40 -12.35
CA LEU A 4 12.06 8.16 -12.57
C LEU A 4 13.57 8.43 -12.65
N SER A 5 13.98 9.52 -13.33
CA SER A 5 15.39 9.90 -13.48
C SER A 5 16.13 10.16 -12.17
N ARG A 6 15.42 10.36 -11.05
CA ARG A 6 16.02 10.52 -9.71
C ARG A 6 16.49 9.20 -9.12
N PHE A 7 15.95 8.07 -9.60
CA PHE A 7 16.17 6.74 -9.02
C PHE A 7 16.88 5.77 -9.95
N VAL A 8 17.20 6.19 -11.18
CA VAL A 8 17.98 5.38 -12.13
C VAL A 8 19.08 6.23 -12.77
N ASN A 9 20.19 5.61 -13.10
CA ASN A 9 21.29 6.31 -13.75
C ASN A 9 21.02 6.62 -15.24
N ARG A 10 20.17 5.84 -15.88
CA ARG A 10 19.81 5.93 -17.30
C ARG A 10 18.47 5.25 -17.55
N ILE A 11 17.67 5.77 -18.49
CA ILE A 11 16.33 5.24 -18.79
C ILE A 11 16.32 4.43 -20.08
N ASP A 12 16.99 4.91 -21.14
CA ASP A 12 16.97 4.31 -22.46
C ASP A 12 18.26 3.53 -22.73
N PHE A 13 18.16 2.36 -23.37
CA PHE A 13 19.25 1.44 -23.65
C PHE A 13 19.15 0.97 -25.08
N ASP A 14 20.31 0.78 -25.72
CA ASP A 14 20.39 0.40 -27.13
C ASP A 14 20.10 -1.08 -27.37
N SER A 15 20.32 -1.94 -26.36
CA SER A 15 20.06 -3.38 -26.40
C SER A 15 19.79 -3.94 -24.99
N TYR A 16 19.40 -5.20 -24.91
CA TYR A 16 19.27 -5.93 -23.65
C TYR A 16 20.64 -6.07 -22.94
N GLU A 17 21.71 -6.31 -23.70
CA GLU A 17 23.07 -6.41 -23.18
C GLU A 17 23.52 -5.08 -22.55
N ASP A 18 23.26 -3.96 -23.23
CA ASP A 18 23.52 -2.62 -22.72
C ASP A 18 22.71 -2.36 -21.42
N PHE A 19 21.41 -2.73 -21.41
CA PHE A 19 20.61 -2.63 -20.19
C PHE A 19 21.21 -3.46 -19.06
N LYS A 20 21.54 -4.71 -19.29
CA LYS A 20 22.06 -5.64 -18.30
C LYS A 20 23.37 -5.17 -17.67
N GLU A 21 24.25 -4.58 -18.47
CA GLU A 21 25.57 -4.12 -18.04
C GLU A 21 25.52 -2.75 -17.35
N ASN A 22 24.64 -1.87 -17.81
CA ASN A 22 24.70 -0.44 -17.48
C ASN A 22 23.54 0.08 -16.64
N PHE A 23 22.43 -0.67 -16.52
CA PHE A 23 21.32 -0.23 -15.66
C PHE A 23 21.68 -0.29 -14.18
N LYS A 24 21.44 0.81 -13.46
CA LYS A 24 21.65 0.89 -12.01
C LYS A 24 20.49 1.65 -11.36
N ILE A 25 20.01 1.11 -10.25
CA ILE A 25 19.09 1.80 -9.35
C ILE A 25 19.90 2.67 -8.39
N ILE A 26 19.49 3.91 -8.21
CA ILE A 26 20.02 4.83 -7.22
C ILE A 26 19.12 4.73 -6.00
N VAL A 27 19.69 4.29 -4.87
CA VAL A 27 18.97 4.12 -3.60
C VAL A 27 19.41 5.24 -2.65
N PRO A 28 18.57 6.26 -2.38
CA PRO A 28 18.86 7.24 -1.32
C PRO A 28 18.89 6.54 0.04
N GLU A 29 19.79 6.97 0.94
CA GLU A 29 19.98 6.34 2.25
C GLU A 29 18.71 6.32 3.11
N ASP A 30 17.96 7.40 3.06
CA ASP A 30 16.72 7.61 3.82
C ASP A 30 15.46 7.51 2.95
N PHE A 31 15.53 6.77 1.84
CA PHE A 31 14.40 6.63 0.91
C PHE A 31 13.14 6.16 1.63
N ASN A 32 12.04 6.90 1.40
CA ASN A 32 10.70 6.55 1.83
C ASN A 32 9.69 6.87 0.72
N PHE A 33 9.01 5.85 0.23
CA PHE A 33 8.08 5.98 -0.90
C PHE A 33 7.01 7.07 -0.71
N GLY A 34 6.50 7.25 0.52
CA GLY A 34 5.50 8.27 0.80
C GLY A 34 6.04 9.68 0.62
N PHE A 35 7.24 9.95 1.12
CA PHE A 35 7.86 11.29 1.05
C PHE A 35 8.56 11.54 -0.29
N ASP A 36 9.31 10.56 -0.80
CA ASP A 36 10.21 10.78 -1.93
C ASP A 36 9.54 10.52 -3.29
N VAL A 37 8.34 9.91 -3.30
CA VAL A 37 7.54 9.73 -4.51
C VAL A 37 6.22 10.49 -4.39
N VAL A 38 5.34 10.13 -3.44
CA VAL A 38 3.98 10.69 -3.38
C VAL A 38 4.01 12.19 -3.05
N ASP A 39 4.76 12.61 -2.02
CA ASP A 39 4.81 14.01 -1.61
C ASP A 39 5.61 14.89 -2.60
N VAL A 40 6.57 14.30 -3.32
CA VAL A 40 7.26 15.00 -4.41
C VAL A 40 6.28 15.30 -5.54
N TYR A 41 5.48 14.33 -5.99
CA TYR A 41 4.42 14.59 -6.98
C TYR A 41 3.40 15.61 -6.46
N ALA A 42 2.94 15.48 -5.21
CA ALA A 42 2.00 16.40 -4.61
C ALA A 42 2.51 17.86 -4.57
N LYS A 43 3.83 18.04 -4.45
CA LYS A 43 4.48 19.36 -4.46
C LYS A 43 4.76 19.90 -5.87
N GLU A 44 5.29 19.05 -6.76
CA GLU A 44 5.80 19.48 -8.06
C GLU A 44 4.76 19.37 -9.20
N ALA A 45 3.78 18.46 -9.05
CA ALA A 45 2.70 18.22 -10.00
C ALA A 45 1.39 17.86 -9.27
N PRO A 46 0.85 18.75 -8.40
CA PRO A 46 -0.25 18.45 -7.48
C PRO A 46 -1.52 17.93 -8.18
N ASP A 47 -1.80 18.45 -9.36
CA ASP A 47 -3.02 18.12 -10.13
C ASP A 47 -2.84 16.90 -11.03
N GLN A 48 -1.63 16.28 -11.08
CA GLN A 48 -1.42 15.07 -11.85
C GLN A 48 -2.26 13.94 -11.26
N GLU A 49 -3.09 13.32 -12.11
CA GLU A 49 -3.95 12.20 -11.71
C GLU A 49 -3.09 11.02 -11.25
N ALA A 50 -3.42 10.43 -10.11
CA ALA A 50 -2.68 9.34 -9.49
C ALA A 50 -3.46 8.01 -9.46
N LEU A 51 -4.78 8.09 -9.18
CA LEU A 51 -5.63 6.93 -8.98
C LEU A 51 -7.04 7.20 -9.53
N ILE A 52 -7.55 6.25 -10.32
CA ILE A 52 -8.96 6.14 -10.71
C ILE A 52 -9.51 4.87 -10.09
N TRP A 53 -10.55 5.00 -9.29
CA TRP A 53 -11.31 3.89 -8.75
C TRP A 53 -12.68 3.83 -9.40
N CYS A 54 -13.12 2.63 -9.76
CA CYS A 54 -14.49 2.38 -10.23
C CYS A 54 -15.01 1.05 -9.69
N ASP A 55 -16.35 0.87 -9.68
CA ASP A 55 -17.02 -0.32 -9.17
C ASP A 55 -18.05 -0.92 -10.14
N ASP A 56 -18.70 -2.01 -9.70
CA ASP A 56 -19.74 -2.72 -10.46
C ASP A 56 -21.02 -1.89 -10.66
N ASP A 57 -21.26 -0.87 -9.84
CA ASP A 57 -22.45 -0.01 -9.88
C ASP A 57 -22.27 1.22 -10.77
N GLY A 58 -21.08 1.40 -11.34
CA GLY A 58 -20.72 2.52 -12.21
C GLY A 58 -20.30 3.77 -11.44
N ASN A 59 -20.01 3.65 -10.15
CA ASN A 59 -19.39 4.75 -9.41
C ASN A 59 -17.94 4.89 -9.84
N GLU A 60 -17.45 6.13 -9.88
CA GLU A 60 -16.09 6.48 -10.24
C GLU A 60 -15.55 7.55 -9.30
N ARG A 61 -14.31 7.40 -8.85
CA ARG A 61 -13.61 8.37 -7.99
C ARG A 61 -12.21 8.62 -8.54
N HIS A 62 -11.84 9.87 -8.66
CA HIS A 62 -10.55 10.33 -9.16
C HIS A 62 -9.75 10.97 -8.02
N PHE A 63 -8.47 10.67 -7.97
CA PHE A 63 -7.55 11.24 -6.99
C PHE A 63 -6.28 11.69 -7.70
N ASN A 64 -5.88 12.92 -7.48
CA ASN A 64 -4.57 13.43 -7.88
C ASN A 64 -3.52 13.13 -6.78
N PHE A 65 -2.24 13.42 -7.05
CA PHE A 65 -1.19 13.16 -6.06
C PHE A 65 -1.31 14.02 -4.80
N LYS A 66 -1.88 15.22 -4.89
CA LYS A 66 -2.17 16.04 -3.72
C LYS A 66 -3.19 15.34 -2.81
N ASP A 67 -4.25 14.77 -3.39
CA ASP A 67 -5.26 14.02 -2.62
C ASP A 67 -4.62 12.80 -1.93
N ILE A 68 -3.77 12.05 -2.65
CA ILE A 68 -3.07 10.89 -2.09
C ILE A 68 -2.16 11.30 -0.93
N SER A 69 -1.39 12.39 -1.10
CA SER A 69 -0.52 12.92 -0.05
C SER A 69 -1.31 13.33 1.18
N GLU A 70 -2.37 14.14 1.03
CA GLU A 70 -3.19 14.61 2.16
C GLU A 70 -3.87 13.44 2.89
N LYS A 71 -4.48 12.50 2.15
CA LYS A 71 -5.14 11.34 2.76
C LYS A 71 -4.15 10.41 3.45
N SER A 72 -2.97 10.17 2.86
CA SER A 72 -1.93 9.37 3.51
C SER A 72 -1.34 10.06 4.75
N ASN A 73 -1.24 11.38 4.76
CA ASN A 73 -0.85 12.16 5.94
C ASN A 73 -1.86 12.02 7.09
N ARG A 74 -3.16 12.11 6.76
CA ARG A 74 -4.25 11.86 7.72
C ARG A 74 -4.19 10.44 8.29
N VAL A 75 -3.94 9.45 7.44
CA VAL A 75 -3.75 8.05 7.86
C VAL A 75 -2.55 7.92 8.81
N ALA A 76 -1.40 8.51 8.49
CA ALA A 76 -0.21 8.47 9.35
C ALA A 76 -0.48 9.10 10.71
N ASN A 77 -1.14 10.27 10.74
CA ASN A 77 -1.54 10.96 11.96
C ASN A 77 -2.55 10.14 12.79
N MET A 78 -3.52 9.53 12.13
CA MET A 78 -4.51 8.66 12.78
C MET A 78 -3.81 7.50 13.48
N PHE A 79 -2.95 6.74 12.78
CA PHE A 79 -2.21 5.63 13.38
C PHE A 79 -1.30 6.10 14.52
N LYS A 80 -0.60 7.23 14.36
CA LYS A 80 0.24 7.83 15.41
C LYS A 80 -0.58 8.19 16.65
N SER A 81 -1.79 8.73 16.49
CA SER A 81 -2.68 9.08 17.61
C SER A 81 -3.16 7.86 18.40
N LEU A 82 -3.22 6.69 17.77
CA LEU A 82 -3.54 5.40 18.39
C LEU A 82 -2.31 4.70 19.01
N GLY A 83 -1.13 5.36 18.99
CA GLY A 83 0.10 4.80 19.56
C GLY A 83 0.81 3.80 18.64
N ILE A 84 0.40 3.68 17.37
CA ILE A 84 1.15 2.94 16.35
C ILE A 84 2.38 3.77 15.98
N LYS A 85 3.53 3.11 15.91
CA LYS A 85 4.83 3.76 15.67
C LYS A 85 5.70 2.94 14.72
N LYS A 86 6.85 3.48 14.37
CA LYS A 86 7.88 2.79 13.56
C LYS A 86 8.11 1.36 14.09
N GLY A 87 8.07 0.40 13.20
CA GLY A 87 8.25 -1.02 13.50
C GLY A 87 7.00 -1.77 13.97
N ASP A 88 5.89 -1.09 14.29
CA ASP A 88 4.63 -1.76 14.59
C ASP A 88 3.97 -2.33 13.32
N ARG A 89 3.17 -3.39 13.45
CA ARG A 89 2.56 -4.10 12.31
C ARG A 89 1.05 -3.92 12.31
N VAL A 90 0.53 -3.63 11.09
CA VAL A 90 -0.90 -3.45 10.81
C VAL A 90 -1.34 -4.45 9.75
N LEU A 91 -2.30 -5.31 10.08
CA LEU A 91 -2.93 -6.22 9.13
C LEU A 91 -3.99 -5.48 8.32
N MET A 92 -3.89 -5.52 6.99
CA MET A 92 -4.75 -4.76 6.09
C MET A 92 -5.52 -5.67 5.12
N MET A 93 -6.86 -5.66 5.20
CA MET A 93 -7.79 -6.44 4.37
C MET A 93 -8.81 -5.52 3.70
N LEU A 94 -8.36 -4.63 2.81
CA LEU A 94 -9.17 -3.53 2.24
C LEU A 94 -9.72 -3.78 0.83
N ARG A 95 -9.55 -4.98 0.26
CA ARG A 95 -10.02 -5.32 -1.10
C ARG A 95 -9.41 -4.37 -2.16
N GLN A 96 -10.24 -3.87 -3.10
CA GLN A 96 -9.85 -2.93 -4.15
C GLN A 96 -10.25 -1.47 -3.81
N ARG A 97 -10.45 -1.14 -2.53
CA ARG A 97 -10.86 0.19 -2.10
C ARG A 97 -9.73 1.22 -2.23
N PRO A 98 -10.00 2.50 -2.52
CA PRO A 98 -8.99 3.56 -2.56
C PRO A 98 -8.18 3.68 -1.27
N GLU A 99 -8.78 3.33 -0.13
CA GLU A 99 -8.18 3.35 1.20
C GLU A 99 -6.93 2.45 1.30
N VAL A 100 -6.75 1.47 0.39
CA VAL A 100 -5.52 0.67 0.30
C VAL A 100 -4.31 1.56 0.06
N TRP A 101 -4.40 2.47 -0.93
CA TRP A 101 -3.30 3.38 -1.27
C TRP A 101 -3.00 4.35 -0.15
N PHE A 102 -4.05 4.94 0.46
CA PHE A 102 -3.89 5.88 1.57
C PHE A 102 -3.26 5.20 2.78
N THR A 103 -3.73 3.99 3.11
CA THR A 103 -3.25 3.22 4.27
C THR A 103 -1.82 2.75 4.09
N MET A 104 -1.48 2.20 2.92
CA MET A 104 -0.11 1.76 2.64
C MET A 104 0.87 2.92 2.70
N VAL A 105 0.58 4.02 1.99
CA VAL A 105 1.46 5.19 1.97
C VAL A 105 1.57 5.84 3.35
N GLY A 106 0.46 5.94 4.09
CA GLY A 106 0.46 6.49 5.46
C GLY A 106 1.29 5.66 6.44
N LEU A 107 1.20 4.33 6.37
CA LEU A 107 2.04 3.44 7.17
C LEU A 107 3.52 3.52 6.79
N HIS A 108 3.83 3.66 5.49
CA HIS A 108 5.21 3.89 5.04
C HIS A 108 5.77 5.21 5.57
N LYS A 109 4.99 6.31 5.57
CA LYS A 109 5.40 7.59 6.15
C LYS A 109 5.66 7.48 7.65
N LEU A 110 4.83 6.73 8.36
CA LEU A 110 4.97 6.52 9.81
C LEU A 110 6.14 5.57 10.17
N GLY A 111 6.61 4.76 9.22
CA GLY A 111 7.59 3.72 9.49
C GLY A 111 6.99 2.43 10.06
N ALA A 112 5.66 2.29 10.07
CA ALA A 112 4.97 1.07 10.48
C ALA A 112 4.87 0.08 9.31
N LEU A 113 4.91 -1.22 9.64
CA LEU A 113 4.87 -2.28 8.63
C LEU A 113 3.41 -2.62 8.28
N VAL A 114 3.10 -2.56 7.00
CA VAL A 114 1.82 -3.08 6.50
C VAL A 114 1.93 -4.57 6.23
N ILE A 115 0.87 -5.31 6.56
CA ILE A 115 0.70 -6.73 6.22
C ILE A 115 -0.56 -6.81 5.34
N PRO A 116 -0.41 -6.69 4.01
CA PRO A 116 -1.55 -6.87 3.12
C PRO A 116 -2.04 -8.31 3.18
N ALA A 117 -3.35 -8.47 3.30
CA ALA A 117 -3.97 -9.78 3.39
C ALA A 117 -5.26 -9.84 2.56
N THR A 118 -5.52 -10.99 1.95
CA THR A 118 -6.74 -11.20 1.17
C THR A 118 -7.97 -11.17 2.08
N PHE A 119 -9.05 -10.66 1.54
CA PHE A 119 -10.36 -10.67 2.19
C PHE A 119 -10.92 -12.09 2.42
N GLN A 120 -10.32 -13.10 1.82
CA GLN A 120 -10.73 -14.50 1.93
C GLN A 120 -10.17 -15.23 3.16
N LEU A 121 -9.40 -14.54 4.03
CA LEU A 121 -8.88 -15.15 5.24
C LEU A 121 -10.00 -15.60 6.17
N LEU A 122 -9.90 -16.84 6.66
CA LEU A 122 -10.74 -17.36 7.72
C LEU A 122 -10.19 -16.94 9.09
N TYR A 123 -11.00 -17.10 10.15
CA TYR A 123 -10.60 -16.66 11.49
C TYR A 123 -9.26 -17.24 11.96
N HIS A 124 -9.00 -18.53 11.71
CA HIS A 124 -7.74 -19.17 12.10
C HIS A 124 -6.52 -18.62 11.37
N ASP A 125 -6.70 -18.23 10.08
CA ASP A 125 -5.65 -17.59 9.30
C ASP A 125 -5.31 -16.19 9.84
N ILE A 126 -6.33 -15.46 10.31
CA ILE A 126 -6.17 -14.15 10.94
C ILE A 126 -5.42 -14.30 12.27
N VAL A 127 -5.85 -15.22 13.13
CA VAL A 127 -5.19 -15.51 14.43
C VAL A 127 -3.71 -15.84 14.21
N TYR A 128 -3.43 -16.73 13.26
CA TYR A 128 -2.05 -17.12 12.97
C TYR A 128 -1.19 -15.91 12.58
N ARG A 129 -1.64 -15.12 11.60
CA ARG A 129 -0.88 -13.94 11.10
C ARG A 129 -0.70 -12.89 12.17
N CYS A 130 -1.77 -12.61 12.94
CA CYS A 130 -1.71 -11.64 14.02
C CYS A 130 -0.68 -12.02 15.08
N ASN A 131 -0.66 -13.29 15.48
CA ASN A 131 0.26 -13.77 16.53
C ASN A 131 1.68 -13.98 16.02
N ALA A 132 1.86 -14.43 14.77
CA ALA A 132 3.17 -14.63 14.18
C ALA A 132 3.92 -13.32 13.92
N ALA A 133 3.18 -12.24 13.60
CA ALA A 133 3.74 -10.92 13.31
C ALA A 133 3.54 -9.90 14.42
N ASP A 134 3.01 -10.27 15.60
CA ASP A 134 2.64 -9.35 16.69
C ASP A 134 1.86 -8.12 16.21
N VAL A 135 0.79 -8.35 15.45
CA VAL A 135 -0.05 -7.30 14.85
C VAL A 135 -0.69 -6.44 15.94
N LYS A 136 -0.58 -5.13 15.82
CA LYS A 136 -1.16 -4.15 16.74
C LYS A 136 -2.58 -3.73 16.36
N MET A 137 -2.86 -3.67 15.06
CA MET A 137 -4.15 -3.20 14.55
C MET A 137 -4.56 -3.97 13.30
N ILE A 138 -5.86 -4.21 13.16
CA ILE A 138 -6.47 -4.77 11.96
C ILE A 138 -7.29 -3.67 11.29
N VAL A 139 -7.12 -3.51 9.98
CA VAL A 139 -7.89 -2.59 9.14
C VAL A 139 -8.57 -3.38 8.04
N CYS A 140 -9.88 -3.26 7.87
CA CYS A 140 -10.62 -4.00 6.85
C CYS A 140 -11.70 -3.18 6.13
N ALA A 141 -12.11 -3.74 4.98
CA ALA A 141 -13.25 -3.23 4.23
C ALA A 141 -14.57 -3.48 4.98
N ASP A 142 -15.58 -2.75 4.58
CA ASP A 142 -16.97 -2.83 5.02
C ASP A 142 -17.71 -4.11 4.54
N ASP A 143 -17.02 -5.23 4.62
CA ASP A 143 -17.53 -6.54 4.18
C ASP A 143 -18.00 -7.34 5.42
N PRO A 144 -19.29 -7.72 5.52
CA PRO A 144 -19.81 -8.44 6.69
C PRO A 144 -19.08 -9.74 6.99
N GLN A 145 -18.60 -10.45 5.96
CA GLN A 145 -17.87 -11.71 6.12
C GLN A 145 -16.48 -11.48 6.72
N ILE A 146 -15.78 -10.42 6.28
CA ILE A 146 -14.48 -10.05 6.86
C ILE A 146 -14.66 -9.68 8.33
N ILE A 147 -15.66 -8.85 8.64
CA ILE A 147 -15.96 -8.40 10.01
C ILE A 147 -16.28 -9.58 10.92
N GLU A 148 -17.09 -10.54 10.45
CA GLU A 148 -17.40 -11.77 11.19
C GLU A 148 -16.15 -12.57 11.52
N HIS A 149 -15.27 -12.82 10.52
CA HIS A 149 -14.03 -13.57 10.74
C HIS A 149 -13.06 -12.84 11.69
N VAL A 150 -12.95 -11.51 11.59
CA VAL A 150 -12.12 -10.71 12.50
C VAL A 150 -12.68 -10.76 13.91
N ASN A 151 -13.99 -10.59 14.10
CA ASN A 151 -14.63 -10.68 15.42
C ASN A 151 -14.39 -12.04 16.10
N LYS A 152 -14.47 -13.11 15.30
CA LYS A 152 -14.18 -14.47 15.79
C LYS A 152 -12.70 -14.69 16.13
N ALA A 153 -11.79 -14.05 15.38
CA ALA A 153 -10.35 -14.16 15.59
C ALA A 153 -9.81 -13.31 16.74
N ARG A 154 -10.42 -12.14 16.97
CA ARG A 154 -9.92 -11.11 17.89
C ARG A 154 -9.61 -11.59 19.30
N PRO A 155 -10.43 -12.46 19.97
CA PRO A 155 -10.13 -12.95 21.32
C PRO A 155 -8.81 -13.72 21.41
N ASP A 156 -8.39 -14.36 20.32
CA ASP A 156 -7.17 -15.20 20.25
C ASP A 156 -5.96 -14.42 19.70
N CYS A 157 -6.15 -13.17 19.26
CA CYS A 157 -5.08 -12.28 18.77
C CYS A 157 -4.41 -11.54 19.94
N LYS A 158 -3.24 -12.00 20.37
CA LYS A 158 -2.58 -11.58 21.63
C LYS A 158 -2.19 -10.10 21.69
N THR A 159 -1.88 -9.46 20.55
CA THR A 159 -1.30 -8.13 20.48
C THR A 159 -2.21 -7.09 19.81
N VAL A 160 -3.35 -7.53 19.26
CA VAL A 160 -4.29 -6.65 18.56
C VAL A 160 -5.03 -5.75 19.57
N GLN A 161 -4.80 -4.45 19.46
CA GLN A 161 -5.42 -3.43 20.31
C GLN A 161 -6.66 -2.82 19.66
N TYR A 162 -6.63 -2.62 18.33
CA TYR A 162 -7.67 -1.94 17.59
C TYR A 162 -8.10 -2.73 16.36
N CYS A 163 -9.40 -2.65 16.05
CA CYS A 163 -9.96 -3.04 14.75
C CYS A 163 -10.65 -1.82 14.14
N SER A 164 -10.42 -1.58 12.85
CA SER A 164 -11.00 -0.47 12.11
C SER A 164 -11.60 -0.94 10.79
N VAL A 165 -12.70 -0.33 10.39
CA VAL A 165 -13.43 -0.67 9.17
C VAL A 165 -13.75 0.58 8.36
N ILE A 166 -13.80 0.46 7.03
CA ILE A 166 -14.27 1.54 6.15
C ILE A 166 -15.75 1.81 6.46
N GLY A 167 -16.15 3.09 6.56
CA GLY A 167 -17.52 3.49 6.79
C GLY A 167 -17.99 3.31 8.23
N GLU A 168 -19.23 2.85 8.41
CA GLU A 168 -19.85 2.71 9.73
C GLU A 168 -19.25 1.56 10.53
N ALA A 169 -18.80 1.87 11.74
CA ALA A 169 -18.10 0.92 12.60
C ALA A 169 -19.08 0.12 13.49
N PRO A 170 -18.96 -1.21 13.55
CA PRO A 170 -19.66 -2.02 14.53
C PRO A 170 -19.22 -1.71 15.95
N GLU A 171 -19.98 -2.16 16.95
CA GLU A 171 -19.61 -1.99 18.35
C GLU A 171 -18.21 -2.55 18.65
N GLY A 172 -17.40 -1.76 19.35
CA GLY A 172 -16.01 -2.11 19.70
C GLY A 172 -15.01 -1.97 18.54
N TRP A 173 -15.43 -1.41 17.41
CA TRP A 173 -14.59 -1.07 16.28
C TRP A 173 -14.45 0.45 16.12
N ARG A 174 -13.53 0.86 15.25
CA ARG A 174 -13.35 2.25 14.83
C ARG A 174 -13.78 2.42 13.38
N SER A 175 -14.33 3.57 13.04
CA SER A 175 -14.54 3.98 11.66
C SER A 175 -13.22 4.47 11.08
N LEU A 176 -12.68 3.77 10.10
CA LEU A 176 -11.48 4.20 9.39
C LEU A 176 -11.72 5.53 8.66
N THR A 177 -12.90 5.67 8.06
CA THR A 177 -13.30 6.87 7.32
C THR A 177 -13.32 8.08 8.22
N ASP A 178 -14.04 8.01 9.36
CA ASP A 178 -14.16 9.13 10.29
C ASP A 178 -12.81 9.47 10.95
N ASP A 179 -12.05 8.46 11.32
CA ASP A 179 -10.73 8.66 11.92
C ASP A 179 -9.76 9.36 10.95
N ILE A 180 -9.78 9.00 9.65
CA ILE A 180 -8.98 9.66 8.61
C ILE A 180 -9.48 11.10 8.41
N ASP A 181 -10.77 11.32 8.28
CA ASP A 181 -11.32 12.65 7.99
C ASP A 181 -11.09 13.64 9.14
N ASN A 182 -11.06 13.17 10.37
CA ASN A 182 -10.79 13.98 11.57
C ASN A 182 -9.29 14.19 11.84
N ALA A 183 -8.38 13.46 11.21
CA ALA A 183 -6.94 13.60 11.41
C ALA A 183 -6.36 14.79 10.63
N SER A 184 -5.20 15.31 11.07
CA SER A 184 -4.49 16.41 10.38
C SER A 184 -4.05 15.98 8.96
N PRO A 185 -4.22 16.82 7.93
CA PRO A 185 -3.70 16.57 6.58
C PRO A 185 -2.19 16.83 6.46
N VAL A 186 -1.53 17.30 7.51
CA VAL A 186 -0.09 17.59 7.52
C VAL A 186 0.60 16.55 8.40
N PHE A 187 1.56 15.85 7.83
CA PHE A 187 2.43 14.91 8.52
C PHE A 187 3.88 15.19 8.13
N GLU A 188 4.66 15.68 9.07
CA GLU A 188 6.08 15.97 8.83
C GLU A 188 6.90 14.68 8.79
N ARG A 189 7.92 14.65 7.91
CA ARG A 189 8.87 13.52 7.84
C ARG A 189 9.55 13.33 9.20
N PRO A 190 9.43 12.15 9.83
CA PRO A 190 10.07 11.88 11.10
C PRO A 190 11.59 12.00 11.03
N THR A 191 12.20 12.41 12.14
CA THR A 191 13.66 12.57 12.29
C THR A 191 14.18 11.78 13.49
N GLY A 192 15.50 11.62 13.60
CA GLY A 192 16.09 10.85 14.70
C GLY A 192 15.67 9.38 14.66
N ASP A 193 15.34 8.80 15.81
CA ASP A 193 15.02 7.38 15.95
C ASP A 193 13.70 6.98 15.24
N GLU A 194 12.82 7.95 14.97
CA GLU A 194 11.58 7.71 14.21
C GLU A 194 11.80 7.77 12.68
N ALA A 195 12.94 8.29 12.19
CA ALA A 195 13.25 8.34 10.77
C ALA A 195 13.34 6.93 10.17
N THR A 196 12.88 6.81 8.93
CA THR A 196 13.05 5.57 8.15
C THR A 196 14.28 5.65 7.28
N HIS A 197 14.97 4.52 7.11
CA HIS A 197 16.09 4.33 6.20
C HIS A 197 15.75 3.28 5.13
N ALA A 198 16.45 3.29 4.00
CA ALA A 198 16.17 2.46 2.85
C ALA A 198 16.08 0.94 3.16
N TYR A 199 16.85 0.47 4.12
CA TYR A 199 16.88 -0.95 4.51
C TYR A 199 16.08 -1.26 5.78
N ASP A 200 15.30 -0.31 6.30
CA ASP A 200 14.37 -0.58 7.40
C ASP A 200 13.20 -1.45 6.91
N PRO A 201 12.66 -2.31 7.77
CA PRO A 201 11.44 -3.08 7.47
C PRO A 201 10.25 -2.18 7.08
N MET A 202 9.58 -2.50 5.99
CA MET A 202 8.44 -1.72 5.47
C MET A 202 7.15 -2.55 5.32
N LEU A 203 7.28 -3.80 4.89
CA LEU A 203 6.15 -4.60 4.41
C LEU A 203 6.38 -6.08 4.68
N ILE A 204 5.33 -6.80 5.10
CA ILE A 204 5.37 -8.25 5.28
C ILE A 204 4.32 -8.90 4.40
N TYR A 205 4.71 -9.86 3.57
CA TYR A 205 3.79 -10.79 2.92
C TYR A 205 3.85 -12.17 3.55
N PHE A 206 2.70 -12.82 3.63
CA PHE A 206 2.61 -14.22 3.98
C PHE A 206 2.50 -15.06 2.71
N SER A 207 3.50 -15.91 2.47
CA SER A 207 3.48 -16.86 1.34
C SER A 207 2.90 -18.20 1.78
N SER A 208 2.21 -18.89 0.83
CA SER A 208 1.83 -20.28 1.02
C SER A 208 3.10 -21.13 1.15
N GLY A 209 3.37 -21.65 2.34
CA GLY A 209 4.43 -22.63 2.53
C GLY A 209 4.08 -23.95 1.83
N THR A 210 5.08 -24.67 1.35
CA THR A 210 4.91 -26.03 0.79
C THR A 210 4.61 -27.08 1.86
N THR A 211 4.89 -26.77 3.12
CA THR A 211 4.76 -27.68 4.26
C THR A 211 4.36 -26.91 5.52
N GLY A 212 3.07 -26.71 5.78
CA GLY A 212 2.57 -26.13 7.03
C GLY A 212 2.12 -24.67 6.92
N GLU A 213 2.30 -23.90 7.99
CA GLU A 213 1.82 -22.53 8.13
C GLU A 213 2.50 -21.55 7.15
N PRO A 214 1.80 -20.48 6.73
CA PRO A 214 2.36 -19.47 5.85
C PRO A 214 3.62 -18.80 6.41
N LYS A 215 4.64 -18.60 5.56
CA LYS A 215 5.90 -17.96 5.94
C LYS A 215 5.83 -16.46 5.77
N MET A 216 6.39 -15.73 6.73
CA MET A 216 6.57 -14.28 6.62
C MET A 216 7.75 -13.95 5.72
N ILE A 217 7.52 -13.08 4.74
CA ILE A 217 8.54 -12.53 3.84
C ILE A 217 8.59 -11.03 4.12
N LEU A 218 9.70 -10.59 4.70
CA LEU A 218 9.95 -9.19 5.02
C LEU A 218 10.55 -8.47 3.82
N HIS A 219 10.05 -7.28 3.53
CA HIS A 219 10.59 -6.36 2.55
C HIS A 219 10.93 -5.02 3.21
N ASP A 220 11.97 -4.37 2.72
CA ASP A 220 12.42 -3.05 3.13
C ASP A 220 11.96 -1.93 2.18
N TYR A 221 12.37 -0.68 2.45
CA TYR A 221 12.01 0.47 1.64
C TYR A 221 12.65 0.48 0.25
N THR A 222 13.57 -0.44 -0.09
CA THR A 222 14.12 -0.56 -1.45
C THR A 222 13.19 -1.29 -2.41
N LEU A 223 12.18 -2.03 -1.90
CA LEU A 223 11.23 -2.79 -2.71
C LEU A 223 10.56 -1.94 -3.81
N PRO A 224 10.05 -0.72 -3.55
CA PRO A 224 9.49 0.14 -4.58
C PRO A 224 10.46 0.44 -5.71
N LEU A 225 11.72 0.71 -5.39
CA LEU A 225 12.76 1.00 -6.38
C LEU A 225 13.10 -0.23 -7.24
N GLY A 226 13.14 -1.42 -6.64
CA GLY A 226 13.34 -2.68 -7.38
C GLY A 226 12.27 -2.92 -8.46
N HIS A 227 11.04 -2.44 -8.22
CA HIS A 227 9.93 -2.59 -9.17
C HIS A 227 9.88 -1.53 -10.28
N ILE A 228 10.83 -0.60 -10.34
CA ILE A 228 11.07 0.23 -11.53
C ILE A 228 11.28 -0.65 -12.77
N VAL A 229 12.09 -1.71 -12.65
CA VAL A 229 12.34 -2.65 -13.76
C VAL A 229 11.04 -3.27 -14.25
N THR A 230 10.19 -3.71 -13.32
CA THR A 230 8.90 -4.32 -13.63
C THR A 230 7.97 -3.33 -14.35
N ALA A 231 7.81 -2.13 -13.81
CA ALA A 231 6.90 -1.14 -14.37
C ALA A 231 7.41 -0.59 -15.70
N LYS A 232 8.64 -0.06 -15.73
CA LYS A 232 9.17 0.63 -16.91
C LYS A 232 9.45 -0.31 -18.07
N TYR A 233 10.15 -1.44 -17.84
CA TYR A 233 10.69 -2.26 -18.93
C TYR A 233 9.83 -3.48 -19.26
N TRP A 234 9.08 -4.03 -18.30
CA TRP A 234 8.18 -5.15 -18.59
C TRP A 234 6.74 -4.70 -18.88
N GLN A 235 6.15 -3.87 -18.00
CA GLN A 235 4.78 -3.37 -18.19
C GLN A 235 4.69 -2.16 -19.13
N GLN A 236 5.83 -1.61 -19.57
CA GLN A 236 5.92 -0.47 -20.49
C GLN A 236 5.20 0.79 -19.97
N VAL A 237 5.25 1.00 -18.66
CA VAL A 237 4.62 2.16 -17.99
C VAL A 237 5.40 3.44 -18.35
N TYR A 238 4.66 4.52 -18.60
CA TYR A 238 5.21 5.86 -18.87
C TYR A 238 4.36 6.94 -18.16
N ASP A 239 4.91 8.13 -18.05
CA ASP A 239 4.26 9.26 -17.37
C ASP A 239 2.89 9.59 -17.99
N GLY A 240 1.86 9.65 -17.16
CA GLY A 240 0.47 9.91 -17.55
C GLY A 240 -0.27 8.71 -18.17
N CYS A 241 0.34 7.55 -18.37
CA CYS A 241 -0.39 6.39 -18.86
C CYS A 241 -1.38 5.87 -17.81
N ARG A 242 -2.54 5.38 -18.25
CA ARG A 242 -3.50 4.67 -17.41
C ARG A 242 -3.10 3.21 -17.31
N HIS A 243 -2.83 2.73 -16.10
CA HIS A 243 -2.36 1.37 -15.85
C HIS A 243 -3.34 0.59 -14.99
N LEU A 244 -3.85 -0.51 -15.54
CA LEU A 244 -4.74 -1.46 -14.83
C LEU A 244 -4.01 -2.78 -14.59
N THR A 245 -3.90 -3.17 -13.34
CA THR A 245 -3.54 -4.54 -12.94
C THR A 245 -4.64 -5.11 -12.06
N GLN A 246 -5.25 -6.20 -12.49
CA GLN A 246 -6.26 -6.89 -11.69
C GLN A 246 -5.59 -7.86 -10.72
N ALA A 247 -5.52 -7.46 -9.45
CA ALA A 247 -4.99 -8.26 -8.35
C ALA A 247 -5.69 -7.87 -7.05
N ASP A 248 -5.95 -8.83 -6.16
CA ASP A 248 -6.44 -8.57 -4.81
C ASP A 248 -5.36 -7.86 -3.97
N SER A 249 -5.78 -6.93 -3.09
CA SER A 249 -4.86 -6.11 -2.29
C SER A 249 -4.01 -6.92 -1.29
N GLY A 250 -4.41 -8.15 -0.99
CA GLY A 250 -3.65 -9.06 -0.14
C GLY A 250 -2.50 -9.80 -0.85
N TRP A 251 -2.38 -9.67 -2.17
CA TRP A 251 -1.30 -10.31 -2.94
C TRP A 251 -0.17 -9.34 -3.22
N ALA A 252 1.06 -9.85 -3.20
CA ALA A 252 2.25 -9.05 -3.52
C ALA A 252 2.13 -8.36 -4.89
N LYS A 253 1.50 -9.02 -5.86
CA LYS A 253 1.24 -8.47 -7.21
C LYS A 253 0.47 -7.14 -7.16
N PHE A 254 -0.37 -6.90 -6.16
CA PHE A 254 -1.08 -5.63 -6.03
C PHE A 254 -0.09 -4.47 -5.85
N ALA A 255 0.80 -4.55 -4.88
CA ALA A 255 1.73 -3.47 -4.59
C ALA A 255 2.75 -3.25 -5.71
N TRP A 256 3.42 -4.31 -6.17
CA TRP A 256 4.42 -4.17 -7.22
C TRP A 256 3.82 -4.00 -8.62
N GLY A 257 2.58 -4.43 -8.83
CA GLY A 257 1.91 -4.39 -10.13
C GLY A 257 1.10 -3.13 -10.39
N LYS A 258 0.76 -2.33 -9.36
CA LYS A 258 -0.03 -1.11 -9.53
C LYS A 258 0.15 -0.03 -8.47
N ILE A 259 1.23 -0.04 -7.69
CA ILE A 259 1.53 1.06 -6.77
C ILE A 259 2.93 1.60 -7.03
N TYR A 260 3.95 0.83 -6.70
CA TYR A 260 5.31 1.32 -6.52
C TYR A 260 5.96 1.79 -7.81
N GLY A 261 6.36 0.88 -8.66
CA GLY A 261 7.03 1.22 -9.91
C GLY A 261 6.17 2.07 -10.84
N GLN A 262 4.85 1.86 -10.82
CA GLN A 262 3.90 2.60 -11.64
C GLN A 262 3.87 4.08 -11.25
N TRP A 263 3.78 4.42 -9.96
CA TRP A 263 3.83 5.81 -9.51
C TRP A 263 5.23 6.43 -9.66
N ILE A 264 6.31 5.67 -9.48
CA ILE A 264 7.66 6.18 -9.79
C ILE A 264 7.77 6.56 -11.28
N CYS A 265 7.13 5.79 -12.17
CA CYS A 265 7.07 6.08 -13.60
C CYS A 265 5.97 7.10 -14.00
N GLY A 266 5.20 7.64 -13.05
CA GLY A 266 4.18 8.66 -13.29
C GLY A 266 2.85 8.16 -13.84
N ALA A 267 2.55 6.87 -13.72
CA ALA A 267 1.28 6.30 -14.18
C ALA A 267 0.09 6.76 -13.34
N VAL A 268 -1.08 6.80 -13.99
CA VAL A 268 -2.38 6.84 -13.33
C VAL A 268 -2.81 5.39 -13.04
N ASN A 269 -2.86 5.00 -11.79
CA ASN A 269 -3.34 3.67 -11.41
C ASN A 269 -4.85 3.59 -11.60
N VAL A 270 -5.32 2.57 -12.31
CA VAL A 270 -6.76 2.27 -12.42
C VAL A 270 -7.06 1.04 -11.59
N THR A 271 -8.08 1.10 -10.76
CA THR A 271 -8.55 -0.04 -9.98
C THR A 271 -10.04 -0.26 -10.14
N TYR A 272 -10.42 -1.50 -10.36
CA TYR A 272 -11.81 -1.91 -10.51
C TYR A 272 -12.22 -2.79 -9.34
N ASP A 273 -13.10 -2.25 -8.47
CA ASP A 273 -13.63 -2.95 -7.31
C ASP A 273 -14.84 -3.77 -7.72
N THR A 274 -14.64 -5.07 -7.87
CA THR A 274 -15.70 -6.00 -8.31
C THR A 274 -15.91 -7.11 -7.29
N GLN A 275 -17.15 -7.49 -7.07
CA GLN A 275 -17.52 -8.62 -6.23
C GLN A 275 -17.14 -9.96 -6.88
N LYS A 276 -17.29 -10.05 -8.20
CA LYS A 276 -16.93 -11.24 -8.99
C LYS A 276 -16.25 -10.82 -10.27
N PHE A 277 -15.10 -11.43 -10.54
CA PHE A 277 -14.42 -11.25 -11.81
C PHE A 277 -15.32 -11.60 -12.99
N LYS A 278 -15.54 -10.63 -13.90
CA LYS A 278 -16.24 -10.78 -15.16
C LYS A 278 -15.36 -10.23 -16.28
N ALA A 279 -14.78 -11.10 -17.10
CA ALA A 279 -13.85 -10.70 -18.16
C ALA A 279 -14.46 -9.64 -19.11
N ALA A 280 -15.74 -9.77 -19.47
CA ALA A 280 -16.46 -8.84 -20.35
C ALA A 280 -16.61 -7.41 -19.79
N ARG A 281 -16.29 -7.17 -18.52
CA ARG A 281 -16.31 -5.82 -17.93
C ARG A 281 -14.93 -5.18 -17.86
N ILE A 282 -13.87 -5.96 -18.09
CA ILE A 282 -12.49 -5.50 -18.04
C ILE A 282 -11.92 -5.34 -19.46
N LEU A 283 -12.44 -6.10 -20.41
CA LEU A 283 -12.12 -6.03 -21.84
C LEU A 283 -13.02 -5.05 -22.57
#